data_cf6a9ffbc9ef25d7bd19f8b6485f5cc1
#
_entry.id   cf6a9ffbc9ef25d7bd19f8b6485f5cc1
#
_cell.length_a   1.000
_cell.length_b   1.000
_cell.length_c   1.000
_cell.angle_alpha   90.00
_cell.angle_beta   90.00
_cell.angle_gamma   90.00
#
_symmetry.space_group_name_H-M   'P 1'
#
loop_
_entity.id
_entity.type
_entity.pdbx_description
1 polymer ?
#
loop_
_entity_poly.entity_id
_entity_poly.type
_entity_poly.pdbx_seq_one_letter_code
_entity_poly.pdbx_strand_id
1 'polypeptide(L)'
;MSASTTIPTPEYRKPRGWFRRHIGDPLARVLLARVRGPGAVLEVDGTRATRRIPIMIWPRDGIDYVVGLFGITPWVRDVRAGRSVRIVRGGRARAVHLPELSPEETAEYLRWYVAKYPGQGRRYLGLDKATGTLEEAQALTPRTPVFLIEDA
;
A
#
# COMPACT_ATOMS: atom_id res chain seq x y z
N MET A 1 12.61 -5.62 36.63
CA MET A 1 13.30 -4.93 35.53
C MET A 1 12.40 -4.97 34.31
N SER A 2 11.85 -3.84 33.96
CA SER A 2 11.05 -3.71 32.75
C SER A 2 12.00 -3.65 31.57
N ALA A 3 12.05 -4.70 30.77
CA ALA A 3 12.67 -4.64 29.46
C ALA A 3 11.83 -3.70 28.61
N SER A 4 12.28 -2.47 28.39
CA SER A 4 11.69 -1.60 27.38
C SER A 4 11.94 -2.24 26.03
N THR A 5 10.96 -2.97 25.55
CA THR A 5 10.96 -3.40 24.16
C THR A 5 10.76 -2.16 23.31
N THR A 6 11.86 -1.55 22.89
CA THR A 6 11.82 -0.48 21.91
C THR A 6 11.33 -1.11 20.61
N ILE A 7 10.03 -0.92 20.30
CA ILE A 7 9.49 -1.30 19.00
C ILE A 7 10.24 -0.43 18.00
N PRO A 8 11.06 -1.01 17.10
CA PRO A 8 11.78 -0.22 16.11
C PRO A 8 10.77 0.55 15.27
N THR A 9 10.97 1.86 15.15
CA THR A 9 10.19 2.70 14.25
C THR A 9 10.29 2.10 12.86
N PRO A 10 9.16 1.82 12.20
CA PRO A 10 9.17 1.22 10.87
C PRO A 10 9.94 2.13 9.91
N GLU A 11 11.07 1.64 9.43
CA GLU A 11 11.91 2.37 8.49
C GLU A 11 11.26 2.44 7.10
N TYR A 12 11.31 3.62 6.51
CA TYR A 12 10.94 3.82 5.11
C TYR A 12 11.86 2.99 4.21
N ARG A 13 11.28 2.01 3.51
CA ARG A 13 12.00 1.22 2.51
C ARG A 13 11.97 1.95 1.17
N LYS A 14 13.11 2.46 0.75
CA LYS A 14 13.24 3.02 -0.60
C LYS A 14 12.96 1.95 -1.65
N PRO A 15 12.13 2.24 -2.65
CA PRO A 15 11.91 1.33 -3.77
C PRO A 15 13.24 1.01 -4.47
N ARG A 16 13.50 -0.27 -4.72
CA ARG A 16 14.71 -0.72 -5.40
C ARG A 16 14.44 -1.01 -6.87
N GLY A 17 15.36 -0.63 -7.77
CA GLY A 17 15.40 -1.05 -9.15
C GLY A 17 14.29 -0.48 -10.04
N TRP A 18 13.57 -1.37 -10.72
CA TRP A 18 12.53 -1.03 -11.70
C TRP A 18 11.46 -0.06 -11.19
N PHE A 19 11.02 -0.23 -9.96
CA PHE A 19 10.01 0.63 -9.33
C PHE A 19 10.50 2.07 -9.15
N ARG A 20 11.80 2.25 -8.86
CA ARG A 20 12.42 3.56 -8.71
C ARG A 20 12.44 4.34 -10.02
N ARG A 21 12.67 3.66 -11.14
CA ARG A 21 12.64 4.26 -12.49
C ARG A 21 11.25 4.75 -12.85
N HIS A 22 10.19 4.05 -12.41
CA HIS A 22 8.82 4.31 -12.83
C HIS A 22 8.08 5.28 -11.91
N ILE A 23 8.45 5.37 -10.63
CA ILE A 23 7.89 6.38 -9.70
C ILE A 23 8.29 7.81 -10.09
N GLY A 24 9.49 7.99 -10.62
CA GLY A 24 9.99 9.28 -11.10
C GLY A 24 9.58 9.65 -12.52
N ASP A 25 9.01 8.70 -13.27
CA ASP A 25 8.68 8.90 -14.70
C ASP A 25 7.24 9.40 -14.86
N PRO A 26 7.05 10.66 -15.36
CA PRO A 26 5.72 11.21 -15.63
C PRO A 26 4.93 10.37 -16.64
N LEU A 27 5.61 9.74 -17.61
CA LEU A 27 4.98 8.90 -18.63
C LEU A 27 4.41 7.62 -18.03
N ALA A 28 5.14 6.96 -17.10
CA ALA A 28 4.66 5.77 -16.41
C ALA A 28 3.40 6.08 -15.58
N ARG A 29 3.34 7.24 -14.94
CA ARG A 29 2.14 7.69 -14.21
C ARG A 29 0.94 7.89 -15.13
N VAL A 30 1.14 8.49 -16.30
CA VAL A 30 0.08 8.67 -17.29
C VAL A 30 -0.39 7.33 -17.84
N LEU A 31 0.53 6.41 -18.13
CA LEU A 31 0.20 5.07 -18.61
C LEU A 31 -0.58 4.27 -17.58
N LEU A 32 -0.15 4.27 -16.31
CA LEU A 32 -0.84 3.58 -15.23
C LEU A 32 -2.25 4.14 -14.98
N ALA A 33 -2.42 5.44 -15.10
CA ALA A 33 -3.72 6.09 -14.97
C ALA A 33 -4.70 5.74 -16.10
N ARG A 34 -4.19 5.26 -17.26
CA ARG A 34 -5.00 4.92 -18.44
C ARG A 34 -5.18 3.42 -18.64
N VAL A 35 -4.38 2.59 -18.02
CA VAL A 35 -4.42 1.13 -18.19
C VAL A 35 -5.63 0.53 -17.47
N ARG A 36 -6.29 -0.41 -18.13
CA ARG A 36 -7.26 -1.30 -17.50
C ARG A 36 -6.50 -2.41 -16.77
N GLY A 37 -6.80 -2.65 -15.52
CA GLY A 37 -6.13 -3.66 -14.71
C GLY A 37 -5.95 -3.20 -13.28
N PRO A 38 -5.05 -3.86 -12.49
CA PRO A 38 -4.86 -3.53 -11.08
C PRO A 38 -4.09 -2.22 -10.86
N GLY A 39 -3.41 -1.69 -11.89
CA GLY A 39 -2.65 -0.45 -11.81
C GLY A 39 -3.52 0.79 -11.77
N ALA A 40 -3.16 1.75 -10.94
CA ALA A 40 -3.80 3.06 -10.82
C ALA A 40 -2.79 4.10 -10.32
N VAL A 41 -3.20 5.36 -10.30
CA VAL A 41 -2.45 6.45 -9.67
C VAL A 41 -3.24 6.95 -8.47
N LEU A 42 -2.60 6.95 -7.32
CA LEU A 42 -3.11 7.59 -6.11
C LEU A 42 -2.66 9.04 -6.10
N GLU A 43 -3.61 9.97 -6.05
CA GLU A 43 -3.33 11.38 -5.84
C GLU A 43 -3.66 11.74 -4.39
N VAL A 44 -2.69 12.20 -3.64
CA VAL A 44 -2.84 12.61 -2.25
C VAL A 44 -2.43 14.06 -2.10
N ASP A 45 -3.30 14.86 -1.52
CA ASP A 45 -2.98 16.26 -1.25
C ASP A 45 -1.97 16.34 -0.09
N GLY A 46 -0.76 16.78 -0.40
CA GLY A 46 0.27 17.04 0.60
C GLY A 46 0.20 18.46 1.15
N THR A 47 1.14 18.81 2.01
CA THR A 47 1.22 20.15 2.62
C THR A 47 1.57 21.25 1.62
N ARG A 48 2.30 20.92 0.54
CA ARG A 48 2.78 21.88 -0.47
C ARG A 48 2.29 21.58 -1.88
N ALA A 49 2.10 20.30 -2.18
CA ALA A 49 1.70 19.87 -3.51
C ALA A 49 0.98 18.54 -3.45
N THR A 50 0.20 18.24 -4.48
CA THR A 50 -0.40 16.91 -4.66
C THR A 50 0.68 15.91 -5.04
N ARG A 51 0.73 14.80 -4.31
CA ARG A 51 1.59 13.66 -4.62
C ARG A 51 0.84 12.72 -5.56
N ARG A 52 1.53 12.22 -6.55
CA ARG A 52 1.02 11.21 -7.47
C ARG A 52 1.87 9.95 -7.33
N ILE A 53 1.24 8.87 -6.90
CA ILE A 53 1.91 7.62 -6.59
C ILE A 53 1.30 6.51 -7.43
N PRO A 54 2.10 5.77 -8.23
CA PRO A 54 1.62 4.56 -8.87
C PRO A 54 1.34 3.50 -7.80
N ILE A 55 0.15 2.93 -7.86
CA ILE A 55 -0.31 1.88 -6.93
C ILE A 55 -0.87 0.69 -7.69
N MET A 56 -0.98 -0.42 -6.99
CA MET A 56 -1.75 -1.58 -7.43
C MET A 56 -2.96 -1.73 -6.52
N ILE A 57 -4.11 -1.98 -7.11
CA ILE A 57 -5.34 -2.27 -6.39
C ILE A 57 -5.49 -3.79 -6.29
N TRP A 58 -5.67 -4.29 -5.08
CA TRP A 58 -5.76 -5.70 -4.77
C TRP A 58 -7.13 -6.05 -4.20
N PRO A 59 -8.10 -6.42 -5.06
CA PRO A 59 -9.46 -6.70 -4.60
C PRO A 59 -9.54 -8.03 -3.86
N ARG A 60 -10.38 -8.06 -2.83
CA ARG A 60 -10.79 -9.25 -2.10
C ARG A 60 -12.30 -9.18 -1.86
N ASP A 61 -13.02 -10.20 -2.30
CA ASP A 61 -14.47 -10.30 -2.11
C ASP A 61 -15.25 -9.06 -2.62
N GLY A 62 -14.82 -8.50 -3.76
CA GLY A 62 -15.46 -7.34 -4.38
C GLY A 62 -15.09 -6.00 -3.76
N ILE A 63 -14.21 -5.99 -2.77
CA ILE A 63 -13.73 -4.79 -2.09
C ILE A 63 -12.28 -4.52 -2.52
N ASP A 64 -12.01 -3.28 -2.89
CA ASP A 64 -10.68 -2.86 -3.33
C ASP A 64 -9.82 -2.43 -2.15
N TYR A 65 -8.55 -2.82 -2.20
CA TYR A 65 -7.54 -2.49 -1.19
C TYR A 65 -6.27 -1.97 -1.82
N VAL A 66 -5.55 -1.13 -1.10
CA VAL A 66 -4.18 -0.73 -1.40
C VAL A 66 -3.27 -1.07 -0.23
N VAL A 67 -2.11 -1.62 -0.55
CA VAL A 67 -1.12 -2.08 0.44
C VAL A 67 0.11 -1.18 0.40
N GLY A 68 0.51 -0.69 1.55
CA GLY A 68 1.76 0.06 1.72
C GLY A 68 2.97 -0.85 1.75
N LEU A 69 3.34 -1.42 0.59
CA LEU A 69 4.41 -2.40 0.46
C LEU A 69 5.81 -1.86 0.81
N PHE A 70 5.99 -0.56 0.77
CA PHE A 70 7.28 0.10 1.06
C PHE A 70 7.34 0.72 2.46
N GLY A 71 6.38 0.39 3.33
CA GLY A 71 6.33 0.90 4.70
C GLY A 71 5.57 2.21 4.82
N ILE A 72 5.91 2.97 5.85
CA ILE A 72 5.26 4.25 6.15
C ILE A 72 5.87 5.36 5.30
N THR A 73 5.42 5.41 4.07
CA THR A 73 5.86 6.41 3.07
C THR A 73 5.19 7.77 3.30
N PRO A 74 5.63 8.85 2.63
CA PRO A 74 4.96 10.15 2.73
C PRO A 74 3.47 10.11 2.41
N TRP A 75 3.04 9.35 1.40
CA TRP A 75 1.61 9.26 1.07
C TRP A 75 0.79 8.58 2.18
N VAL A 76 1.37 7.57 2.84
CA VAL A 76 0.72 6.91 3.98
C VAL A 76 0.53 7.90 5.13
N ARG A 77 1.54 8.72 5.40
CA ARG A 77 1.44 9.77 6.44
C ARG A 77 0.40 10.81 6.09
N ASP A 78 0.32 11.24 4.84
CA ASP A 78 -0.67 12.21 4.38
C ASP A 78 -2.09 11.64 4.49
N VAL A 79 -2.30 10.38 4.11
CA VAL A 79 -3.59 9.69 4.29
C VAL A 79 -3.98 9.60 5.76
N ARG A 80 -3.06 9.21 6.64
CA ARG A 80 -3.30 9.16 8.09
C ARG A 80 -3.60 10.53 8.69
N ALA A 81 -3.07 11.60 8.10
CA ALA A 81 -3.36 12.97 8.49
C ALA A 81 -4.72 13.48 7.99
N GLY A 82 -5.50 12.65 7.30
CA GLY A 82 -6.82 13.01 6.79
C GLY A 82 -6.81 13.87 5.53
N ARG A 83 -5.70 13.85 4.77
CA ARG A 83 -5.58 14.56 3.50
C ARG A 83 -6.51 13.99 2.45
N SER A 84 -7.00 14.84 1.55
CA SER A 84 -7.87 14.43 0.45
C SER A 84 -7.15 13.49 -0.51
N VAL A 85 -7.85 12.46 -0.96
CA VAL A 85 -7.32 11.40 -1.79
C VAL A 85 -8.22 11.17 -2.99
N ARG A 86 -7.60 10.94 -4.13
CA ARG A 86 -8.26 10.54 -5.40
C ARG A 86 -7.54 9.35 -5.99
N ILE A 87 -8.28 8.49 -6.66
CA ILE A 87 -7.72 7.43 -7.49
C ILE A 87 -7.98 7.74 -8.94
N VAL A 88 -6.95 7.73 -9.75
CA VAL A 88 -7.01 7.90 -11.20
C VAL A 88 -6.79 6.54 -11.85
N ARG A 89 -7.80 6.08 -12.56
CA ARG A 89 -7.79 4.81 -13.25
C ARG A 89 -8.58 4.91 -14.57
N GLY A 90 -8.01 4.39 -15.64
CA GLY A 90 -8.64 4.48 -16.94
C GLY A 90 -8.94 5.92 -17.41
N GLY A 91 -8.11 6.88 -17.05
CA GLY A 91 -8.27 8.30 -17.36
C GLY A 91 -9.32 9.03 -16.54
N ARG A 92 -9.91 8.38 -15.52
CA ARG A 92 -10.92 8.97 -14.63
C ARG A 92 -10.40 9.09 -13.22
N ALA A 93 -10.54 10.29 -12.64
CA ALA A 93 -10.28 10.55 -11.23
C ALA A 93 -11.57 10.42 -10.43
N ARG A 94 -11.51 9.74 -9.28
CA ARG A 94 -12.61 9.69 -8.32
C ARG A 94 -12.09 9.99 -6.92
N ALA A 95 -12.82 10.77 -6.16
CA ALA A 95 -12.54 11.00 -4.76
C ALA A 95 -12.83 9.72 -3.96
N VAL A 96 -11.95 9.37 -3.05
CA VAL A 96 -12.08 8.18 -2.21
C VAL A 96 -11.74 8.48 -0.77
N HIS A 97 -12.21 7.62 0.12
CA HIS A 97 -11.69 7.48 1.49
C HIS A 97 -10.81 6.23 1.57
N LEU A 98 -9.77 6.29 2.36
CA LEU A 98 -8.86 5.18 2.61
C LEU A 98 -8.82 4.84 4.11
N PRO A 99 -9.87 4.20 4.66
CA PRO A 99 -9.81 3.70 6.03
C PRO A 99 -8.69 2.67 6.17
N GLU A 100 -7.84 2.85 7.16
CA GLU A 100 -6.79 1.88 7.45
C GLU A 100 -7.38 0.70 8.22
N LEU A 101 -7.01 -0.52 7.83
CA LEU A 101 -7.38 -1.72 8.58
C LEU A 101 -6.70 -1.72 9.95
N SER A 102 -7.37 -2.30 10.95
CA SER A 102 -6.76 -2.57 12.25
C SER A 102 -5.55 -3.50 12.09
N PRO A 103 -4.65 -3.59 13.08
CA PRO A 103 -3.55 -4.56 13.04
C PRO A 103 -4.01 -5.99 12.81
N GLU A 104 -5.10 -6.41 13.43
CA GLU A 104 -5.68 -7.74 13.29
C GLU A 104 -6.21 -7.98 11.88
N GLU A 105 -6.98 -7.04 11.35
CA GLU A 105 -7.50 -7.08 9.98
C GLU A 105 -6.37 -7.05 8.95
N THR A 106 -5.35 -6.24 9.19
CA THR A 106 -4.15 -6.16 8.34
C THR A 106 -3.42 -7.48 8.29
N ALA A 107 -3.19 -8.13 9.43
CA ALA A 107 -2.54 -9.44 9.49
C ALA A 107 -3.31 -10.50 8.71
N GLU A 108 -4.62 -10.55 8.86
CA GLU A 108 -5.48 -11.49 8.14
C GLU A 108 -5.46 -11.20 6.63
N TYR A 109 -5.53 -9.94 6.22
CA TYR A 109 -5.44 -9.55 4.82
C TYR A 109 -4.08 -9.92 4.21
N LEU A 110 -2.98 -9.65 4.90
CA LEU A 110 -1.64 -9.96 4.41
C LEU A 110 -1.42 -11.47 4.27
N ARG A 111 -1.97 -12.26 5.17
CA ARG A 111 -1.94 -13.72 5.06
C ARG A 111 -2.66 -14.20 3.80
N TRP A 112 -3.86 -13.68 3.55
CA TRP A 112 -4.60 -13.96 2.32
C TRP A 112 -3.84 -13.48 1.07
N TYR A 113 -3.29 -12.27 1.12
CA TYR A 113 -2.54 -11.65 0.02
C TYR A 113 -1.33 -12.49 -0.40
N VAL A 114 -0.54 -12.95 0.55
CA VAL A 114 0.62 -13.82 0.30
C VAL A 114 0.20 -15.15 -0.32
N ALA A 115 -0.89 -15.74 0.13
CA ALA A 115 -1.41 -16.98 -0.43
C ALA A 115 -1.95 -16.80 -1.85
N LYS A 116 -2.62 -15.68 -2.11
CA LYS A 116 -3.21 -15.36 -3.42
C LYS A 116 -2.16 -14.90 -4.44
N TYR A 117 -1.18 -14.14 -3.99
CA TYR A 117 -0.14 -13.53 -4.82
C TYR A 117 1.26 -13.89 -4.30
N PRO A 118 1.69 -15.15 -4.41
CA PRO A 118 2.93 -15.62 -3.78
C PRO A 118 4.19 -14.90 -4.30
N GLY A 119 4.22 -14.51 -5.56
CA GLY A 119 5.31 -13.71 -6.12
C GLY A 119 5.44 -12.34 -5.46
N GLN A 120 4.32 -11.70 -5.15
CA GLN A 120 4.26 -10.41 -4.46
C GLN A 120 4.70 -10.57 -3.00
N GLY A 121 4.22 -11.60 -2.33
CA GLY A 121 4.59 -11.90 -0.95
C GLY A 121 6.10 -12.09 -0.79
N ARG A 122 6.70 -12.90 -1.64
CA ARG A 122 8.17 -13.12 -1.63
C ARG A 122 8.94 -11.84 -1.94
N ARG A 123 8.52 -11.10 -2.96
CA ARG A 123 9.26 -9.94 -3.44
C ARG A 123 9.23 -8.75 -2.46
N TYR A 124 8.09 -8.48 -1.87
CA TYR A 124 7.86 -7.26 -1.08
C TYR A 124 7.77 -7.51 0.41
N LEU A 125 7.29 -8.65 0.84
CA LEU A 125 7.05 -8.97 2.23
C LEU A 125 8.04 -9.98 2.81
N GLY A 126 8.79 -10.67 1.96
CA GLY A 126 9.70 -11.73 2.37
C GLY A 126 8.99 -12.98 2.89
N LEU A 127 7.70 -13.12 2.56
CA LEU A 127 6.86 -14.26 2.93
C LEU A 127 6.47 -15.06 1.71
N ASP A 128 6.40 -16.38 1.85
CA ASP A 128 5.84 -17.28 0.85
C ASP A 128 4.67 -18.06 1.44
N LYS A 129 4.12 -19.00 0.68
CA LYS A 129 2.99 -19.82 1.12
C LYS A 129 3.31 -20.69 2.34
N ALA A 130 4.57 -21.08 2.51
CA ALA A 130 5.01 -21.87 3.66
C ALA A 130 5.24 -21.01 4.91
N THR A 131 5.77 -19.80 4.74
CA THR A 131 6.10 -18.86 5.82
C THR A 131 5.02 -17.79 6.05
N GLY A 132 3.99 -17.72 5.21
CA GLY A 132 2.88 -16.76 5.31
C GLY A 132 1.86 -17.16 6.38
N THR A 133 2.33 -17.45 7.61
CA THR A 133 1.47 -17.74 8.75
C THR A 133 0.86 -16.46 9.32
N LEU A 134 -0.19 -16.62 10.14
CA LEU A 134 -0.80 -15.46 10.81
C LEU A 134 0.22 -14.74 11.72
N GLU A 135 1.07 -15.47 12.41
CA GLU A 135 2.13 -14.91 13.26
C GLU A 135 3.13 -14.06 12.46
N GLU A 136 3.60 -14.58 11.33
CA GLU A 136 4.50 -13.84 10.43
C GLU A 136 3.81 -12.60 9.84
N ALA A 137 2.54 -12.70 9.49
CA ALA A 137 1.75 -11.56 9.03
C ALA A 137 1.58 -10.51 10.13
N GLN A 138 1.33 -10.91 11.36
CA GLN A 138 1.24 -10.01 12.51
C GLN A 138 2.54 -9.22 12.73
N ALA A 139 3.68 -9.86 12.53
CA ALA A 139 4.98 -9.19 12.62
C ALA A 139 5.19 -8.09 11.58
N LEU A 140 4.49 -8.14 10.45
CA LEU A 140 4.57 -7.15 9.38
C LEU A 140 3.64 -5.95 9.58
N THR A 141 2.60 -6.05 10.39
CA THR A 141 1.56 -5.03 10.49
C THR A 141 2.08 -3.63 10.84
N PRO A 142 3.09 -3.43 11.69
CA PRO A 142 3.58 -2.08 11.99
C PRO A 142 4.18 -1.34 10.79
N ARG A 143 4.66 -2.07 9.78
CA ARG A 143 5.35 -1.50 8.62
C ARG A 143 4.65 -1.71 7.28
N THR A 144 3.52 -2.39 7.28
CA THR A 144 2.79 -2.74 6.05
C THR A 144 1.31 -2.36 6.22
N PRO A 145 0.98 -1.06 6.14
CA PRO A 145 -0.39 -0.62 6.27
C PRO A 145 -1.22 -1.08 5.08
N VAL A 146 -2.47 -1.44 5.34
CA VAL A 146 -3.46 -1.80 4.34
C VAL A 146 -4.65 -0.87 4.48
N PHE A 147 -5.10 -0.33 3.38
CA PHE A 147 -6.22 0.59 3.33
C PHE A 147 -7.34 0.00 2.47
N LEU A 148 -8.55 0.10 2.98
CA LEU A 148 -9.76 -0.12 2.22
C LEU A 148 -9.99 1.08 1.29
N ILE A 149 -10.49 0.85 0.08
CA ILE A 149 -10.86 1.92 -0.84
C ILE A 149 -12.37 2.04 -0.85
N GLU A 150 -12.88 3.18 -0.39
CA GLU A 150 -14.30 3.52 -0.39
C GLU A 150 -14.53 4.77 -1.24
N ASP A 151 -15.66 4.83 -1.93
CA ASP A 151 -16.07 6.05 -2.60
C ASP A 151 -16.38 7.15 -1.56
N ALA A 152 -15.87 8.35 -1.85
CA ALA A 152 -16.13 9.49 -0.97
C ALA A 152 -17.56 10.04 -1.14
#